data_2cd9103ba42350fc60e7038b51c98088
#
_entry.id   2cd9103ba42350fc60e7038b51c98088
#
_cell.length_a   1.000
_cell.length_b   1.000
_cell.length_c   1.000
_cell.angle_alpha   90.00
_cell.angle_beta   90.00
_cell.angle_gamma   90.00
#
_symmetry.space_group_name_H-M   'P 1'
#
loop_
_entity.id
_entity.type
_entity.pdbx_description
1 polymer ?
#
loop_
_entity_poly.entity_id
_entity_poly.type
_entity_poly.pdbx_seq_one_letter_code
_entity_poly.pdbx_strand_id
1 'polypeptide(L)'
;RWEVNKTEITNIEPSLSSEDIIGGFYNTTDFTGDIHKFCMELSNVLENKYNVKFIKHHANNLDEELDYFDLVIVCAGIGSKRLASSIGDNLSIYPVKGYSITINKPGINSPWVSLLDDEKKIVTARLGTERLRIAGTAEFSGYNTDIKWDRVRPLIRWAETNFPDINTEDIKPWAGLRPMTPNMMPIIKQSKKNKNIFYNTGHGHLGWTLSAFTAKKISELI
;
A
#
# COMPACT_ATOMS: atom_id res chain seq x y z
N ARG A 1 7.94 16.80 13.41
CA ARG A 1 6.93 17.43 12.54
C ARG A 1 6.75 18.87 12.97
N TRP A 2 6.88 19.82 12.07
CA TRP A 2 6.68 21.26 12.32
C TRP A 2 5.95 21.92 11.14
N GLU A 3 5.32 23.04 11.41
CA GLU A 3 4.69 23.86 10.39
C GLU A 3 5.74 24.52 9.50
N VAL A 4 5.45 24.61 8.22
CA VAL A 4 6.27 25.29 7.20
C VAL A 4 5.40 26.21 6.38
N ASN A 5 5.90 27.42 6.15
CA ASN A 5 5.25 28.39 5.28
C ASN A 5 5.63 28.15 3.81
N LYS A 6 5.03 28.91 2.90
CA LYS A 6 5.25 28.78 1.45
C LYS A 6 6.73 28.91 1.05
N THR A 7 7.47 29.85 1.63
CA THR A 7 8.89 30.06 1.33
C THR A 7 9.74 28.87 1.76
N GLU A 8 9.46 28.32 2.95
CA GLU A 8 10.14 27.13 3.46
C GLU A 8 9.81 25.89 2.61
N ILE A 9 8.57 25.74 2.15
CA ILE A 9 8.19 24.66 1.23
C ILE A 9 8.96 24.76 -0.08
N THR A 10 9.07 25.95 -0.68
CA THR A 10 9.85 26.17 -1.91
C THR A 10 11.33 25.85 -1.72
N ASN A 11 11.89 26.11 -0.54
CA ASN A 11 13.27 25.73 -0.22
C ASN A 11 13.46 24.22 -0.06
N ILE A 12 12.47 23.51 0.48
CA ILE A 12 12.49 22.05 0.68
C ILE A 12 12.26 21.32 -0.65
N GLU A 13 11.31 21.78 -1.46
CA GLU A 13 10.95 21.20 -2.75
C GLU A 13 10.87 22.31 -3.82
N PRO A 14 12.01 22.71 -4.39
CA PRO A 14 12.06 23.82 -5.36
C PRO A 14 11.28 23.57 -6.65
N SER A 15 11.04 22.30 -6.99
CA SER A 15 10.30 21.93 -8.21
C SER A 15 8.78 22.12 -8.05
N LEU A 16 8.30 22.31 -6.82
CA LEU A 16 6.87 22.47 -6.54
C LEU A 16 6.41 23.88 -6.90
N SER A 17 5.60 23.98 -7.92
CA SER A 17 5.07 25.23 -8.47
C SER A 17 3.56 25.35 -8.23
N SER A 18 3.13 25.42 -6.98
CA SER A 18 1.72 25.66 -6.69
C SER A 18 1.50 27.03 -6.10
N GLU A 19 0.74 27.89 -6.82
CA GLU A 19 0.35 29.21 -6.35
C GLU A 19 -0.61 29.14 -5.15
N ASP A 20 -1.38 28.03 -5.05
CA ASP A 20 -2.42 27.83 -4.06
C ASP A 20 -1.90 27.31 -2.71
N ILE A 21 -0.63 26.94 -2.59
CA ILE A 21 -0.05 26.46 -1.34
C ILE A 21 0.16 27.63 -0.37
N ILE A 22 -0.50 27.57 0.78
CA ILE A 22 -0.39 28.55 1.86
C ILE A 22 0.57 28.12 2.97
N GLY A 23 0.80 26.80 3.13
CA GLY A 23 1.67 26.23 4.15
C GLY A 23 1.55 24.71 4.19
N GLY A 24 2.24 24.09 5.12
CA GLY A 24 2.23 22.65 5.28
C GLY A 24 2.87 22.17 6.57
N PHE A 25 3.08 20.88 6.65
CA PHE A 25 3.82 20.23 7.73
C PHE A 25 4.97 19.42 7.16
N TYR A 26 6.17 19.63 7.69
CA TYR A 26 7.34 18.88 7.30
C TYR A 26 7.78 17.91 8.39
N ASN A 27 8.18 16.71 7.98
CA ASN A 27 8.67 15.68 8.89
C ASN A 27 9.98 15.08 8.32
N THR A 28 11.06 15.18 9.07
CA THR A 28 12.39 14.64 8.70
C THR A 28 12.62 13.21 9.16
N THR A 29 11.71 12.63 9.94
CA THR A 29 11.83 11.27 10.46
C THR A 29 11.01 10.25 9.69
N ASP A 30 10.23 10.69 8.69
CA ASP A 30 9.52 9.80 7.79
C ASP A 30 10.44 9.34 6.64
N PHE A 31 10.17 8.13 6.15
CA PHE A 31 10.97 7.51 5.10
C PHE A 31 10.06 6.98 4.00
N THR A 32 10.56 7.07 2.77
CA THR A 32 9.95 6.43 1.61
C THR A 32 10.65 5.10 1.33
N GLY A 33 9.88 4.03 1.21
CA GLY A 33 10.39 2.71 0.88
C GLY A 33 9.87 2.19 -0.46
N ASP A 34 10.73 1.54 -1.24
CA ASP A 34 10.31 0.74 -2.39
C ASP A 34 9.82 -0.63 -1.89
N ILE A 35 8.50 -0.74 -1.68
CA ILE A 35 7.87 -1.94 -1.10
C ILE A 35 8.13 -3.18 -1.97
N HIS A 36 8.10 -3.03 -3.30
CA HIS A 36 8.36 -4.15 -4.20
C HIS A 36 9.78 -4.67 -4.03
N LYS A 37 10.76 -3.77 -4.05
CA LYS A 37 12.17 -4.13 -3.84
C LYS A 37 12.38 -4.76 -2.47
N PHE A 38 11.79 -4.18 -1.43
CA PHE A 38 11.87 -4.73 -0.07
C PHE A 38 11.31 -6.16 -0.01
N CYS A 39 10.12 -6.43 -0.59
CA CYS A 39 9.54 -7.77 -0.58
C CYS A 39 10.39 -8.79 -1.34
N MET A 40 10.98 -8.39 -2.47
CA MET A 40 11.87 -9.26 -3.24
C MET A 40 13.14 -9.61 -2.46
N GLU A 41 13.79 -8.62 -1.86
CA GLU A 41 14.99 -8.84 -1.05
C GLU A 41 14.68 -9.67 0.21
N LEU A 42 13.55 -9.38 0.87
CA LEU A 42 13.12 -10.15 2.04
C LEU A 42 12.86 -11.61 1.68
N SER A 43 12.19 -11.87 0.54
CA SER A 43 11.94 -13.26 0.10
C SER A 43 13.25 -14.01 -0.15
N ASN A 44 14.24 -13.38 -0.78
CA ASN A 44 15.56 -13.96 -0.99
C ASN A 44 16.27 -14.29 0.34
N VAL A 45 16.19 -13.40 1.31
CA VAL A 45 16.77 -13.64 2.65
C VAL A 45 16.06 -14.79 3.37
N LEU A 46 14.73 -14.81 3.33
CA LEU A 46 13.93 -15.86 3.96
C LEU A 46 14.23 -17.23 3.37
N GLU A 47 14.32 -17.32 2.05
CA GLU A 47 14.63 -18.58 1.35
C GLU A 47 16.05 -19.06 1.64
N ASN A 48 17.05 -18.18 1.46
CA ASN A 48 18.46 -18.57 1.51
C ASN A 48 19.02 -18.71 2.94
N LYS A 49 18.51 -17.91 3.89
CA LYS A 49 19.06 -17.87 5.26
C LYS A 49 18.19 -18.59 6.27
N TYR A 50 16.87 -18.63 6.05
CA TYR A 50 15.91 -19.19 7.01
C TYR A 50 15.18 -20.42 6.47
N ASN A 51 15.53 -20.93 5.28
CA ASN A 51 14.94 -22.10 4.64
C ASN A 51 13.40 -22.02 4.47
N VAL A 52 12.86 -20.81 4.34
CA VAL A 52 11.43 -20.62 4.05
C VAL A 52 11.15 -21.06 2.61
N LYS A 53 10.14 -21.89 2.42
CA LYS A 53 9.72 -22.37 1.10
C LYS A 53 8.58 -21.50 0.57
N PHE A 54 8.76 -20.92 -0.62
CA PHE A 54 7.71 -20.24 -1.35
C PHE A 54 7.02 -21.22 -2.30
N ILE A 55 5.77 -21.54 -2.01
CA ILE A 55 4.99 -22.51 -2.79
C ILE A 55 3.99 -21.75 -3.66
N LYS A 56 4.03 -21.99 -4.97
CA LYS A 56 3.05 -21.43 -5.91
C LYS A 56 1.77 -22.26 -5.87
N HIS A 57 0.91 -21.98 -4.90
CA HIS A 57 -0.33 -22.69 -4.65
C HIS A 57 -1.47 -21.70 -4.42
N HIS A 58 -2.69 -22.05 -4.78
CA HIS A 58 -3.88 -21.26 -4.55
C HIS A 58 -4.75 -21.94 -3.50
N ALA A 59 -4.68 -21.44 -2.26
CA ALA A 59 -5.51 -21.92 -1.17
C ALA A 59 -7.00 -21.58 -1.42
N ASN A 60 -7.84 -22.59 -1.34
CA ASN A 60 -9.30 -22.45 -1.50
C ASN A 60 -10.07 -22.72 -0.22
N ASN A 61 -9.60 -23.65 0.59
CA ASN A 61 -10.22 -24.11 1.82
C ASN A 61 -9.15 -24.25 2.92
N LEU A 62 -9.37 -23.63 4.07
CA LEU A 62 -8.40 -23.63 5.17
C LEU A 62 -8.30 -24.98 5.88
N ASP A 63 -9.35 -25.79 5.89
CA ASP A 63 -9.27 -27.14 6.48
C ASP A 63 -8.39 -28.05 5.64
N GLU A 64 -8.44 -27.96 4.32
CA GLU A 64 -7.55 -28.71 3.43
C GLU A 64 -6.07 -28.32 3.61
N GLU A 65 -5.77 -27.06 3.91
CA GLU A 65 -4.39 -26.63 4.18
C GLU A 65 -3.85 -27.23 5.48
N LEU A 66 -4.69 -27.47 6.48
CA LEU A 66 -4.29 -28.11 7.74
C LEU A 66 -3.96 -29.61 7.61
N ASP A 67 -4.31 -30.25 6.50
CA ASP A 67 -3.86 -31.62 6.21
C ASP A 67 -2.34 -31.66 5.93
N TYR A 68 -1.74 -30.51 5.59
CA TYR A 68 -0.33 -30.39 5.20
C TYR A 68 0.50 -29.56 6.18
N PHE A 69 -0.14 -28.73 7.05
CA PHE A 69 0.53 -27.79 7.93
C PHE A 69 -0.04 -27.83 9.34
N ASP A 70 0.81 -27.75 10.36
CA ASP A 70 0.41 -27.74 11.77
C ASP A 70 -0.35 -26.47 12.15
N LEU A 71 -0.10 -25.36 11.41
CA LEU A 71 -0.67 -24.04 11.68
C LEU A 71 -0.76 -23.25 10.38
N VAL A 72 -1.82 -22.47 10.23
CA VAL A 72 -2.06 -21.59 9.07
C VAL A 72 -2.26 -20.15 9.51
N ILE A 73 -1.49 -19.22 8.93
CA ILE A 73 -1.65 -17.78 9.11
C ILE A 73 -2.18 -17.17 7.82
N VAL A 74 -3.40 -16.64 7.85
CA VAL A 74 -4.04 -16.05 6.67
C VAL A 74 -3.66 -14.57 6.55
N CYS A 75 -2.81 -14.27 5.56
CA CYS A 75 -2.34 -12.93 5.20
C CYS A 75 -2.79 -12.52 3.79
N ALA A 76 -3.97 -12.98 3.35
CA ALA A 76 -4.40 -12.93 1.95
C ALA A 76 -5.14 -11.64 1.53
N GLY A 77 -5.01 -10.55 2.30
CA GLY A 77 -5.67 -9.27 1.99
C GLY A 77 -7.18 -9.40 1.83
N ILE A 78 -7.72 -8.99 0.67
CA ILE A 78 -9.17 -9.13 0.37
C ILE A 78 -9.62 -10.60 0.26
N GLY A 79 -8.72 -11.51 -0.10
CA GLY A 79 -8.98 -12.95 -0.19
C GLY A 79 -9.22 -13.61 1.17
N SER A 80 -8.76 -12.98 2.26
CA SER A 80 -8.90 -13.51 3.62
C SER A 80 -10.37 -13.71 4.03
N LYS A 81 -11.29 -12.87 3.55
CA LYS A 81 -12.71 -13.03 3.83
C LYS A 81 -13.26 -14.34 3.27
N ARG A 82 -12.92 -14.68 2.02
CA ARG A 82 -13.34 -15.92 1.38
C ARG A 82 -12.75 -17.14 2.09
N LEU A 83 -11.45 -17.10 2.38
CA LEU A 83 -10.77 -18.17 3.10
C LEU A 83 -11.36 -18.39 4.50
N ALA A 84 -11.60 -17.34 5.26
CA ALA A 84 -12.24 -17.45 6.57
C ALA A 84 -13.65 -18.07 6.48
N SER A 85 -14.40 -17.71 5.44
CA SER A 85 -15.75 -18.25 5.22
C SER A 85 -15.75 -19.75 4.91
N SER A 86 -14.66 -20.33 4.37
CA SER A 86 -14.56 -21.78 4.08
C SER A 86 -14.67 -22.64 5.34
N ILE A 87 -14.27 -22.10 6.49
CA ILE A 87 -14.39 -22.78 7.81
C ILE A 87 -15.46 -22.19 8.70
N GLY A 88 -16.35 -21.32 8.16
CA GLY A 88 -17.43 -20.69 8.90
C GLY A 88 -17.05 -19.51 9.79
N ASP A 89 -15.83 -18.96 9.65
CA ASP A 89 -15.46 -17.68 10.26
C ASP A 89 -15.92 -16.51 9.38
N ASN A 90 -16.20 -15.37 10.02
CA ASN A 90 -16.57 -14.14 9.33
C ASN A 90 -15.56 -13.03 9.61
N LEU A 91 -14.99 -12.48 8.53
CA LEU A 91 -14.13 -11.30 8.55
C LEU A 91 -14.81 -10.14 7.84
N SER A 92 -15.02 -9.05 8.57
CA SER A 92 -15.61 -7.82 8.02
C SER A 92 -14.56 -7.05 7.20
N ILE A 93 -14.27 -7.55 6.01
CA ILE A 93 -13.34 -6.93 5.07
C ILE A 93 -14.10 -6.55 3.81
N TYR A 94 -13.94 -5.30 3.36
CA TYR A 94 -14.49 -4.78 2.12
C TYR A 94 -13.36 -4.27 1.19
N PRO A 95 -13.36 -4.64 -0.09
CA PRO A 95 -12.38 -4.15 -1.05
C PRO A 95 -12.68 -2.69 -1.43
N VAL A 96 -11.73 -1.79 -1.17
CA VAL A 96 -11.78 -0.40 -1.64
C VAL A 96 -10.68 -0.20 -2.67
N LYS A 97 -11.07 0.04 -3.92
CA LYS A 97 -10.12 0.20 -5.02
C LYS A 97 -9.41 1.53 -4.94
N GLY A 98 -8.09 1.49 -5.02
CA GLY A 98 -7.23 2.66 -5.17
C GLY A 98 -6.51 2.64 -6.49
N TYR A 99 -6.15 3.83 -6.98
CA TYR A 99 -5.40 4.01 -8.21
C TYR A 99 -4.04 4.62 -7.92
N SER A 100 -3.09 4.32 -8.78
CA SER A 100 -1.80 5.01 -8.82
C SER A 100 -1.27 5.06 -10.25
N ILE A 101 -0.37 5.99 -10.46
CA ILE A 101 0.48 6.04 -11.64
C ILE A 101 1.93 5.89 -11.22
N THR A 102 2.72 5.25 -12.04
CA THR A 102 4.19 5.29 -11.94
C THR A 102 4.70 6.00 -13.18
N ILE A 103 5.37 7.11 -12.98
CA ILE A 103 6.03 7.87 -14.04
C ILE A 103 7.47 7.38 -14.08
N ASN A 104 7.90 6.83 -15.23
CA ASN A 104 9.28 6.45 -15.47
C ASN A 104 10.05 7.66 -15.99
N LYS A 105 11.30 7.82 -15.53
CA LYS A 105 12.16 8.93 -15.89
C LYS A 105 11.48 10.30 -15.77
N PRO A 106 10.94 10.64 -14.57
CA PRO A 106 10.14 11.85 -14.37
C PRO A 106 10.92 13.15 -14.55
N GLY A 107 12.24 13.07 -14.66
CA GLY A 107 13.13 14.22 -14.79
C GLY A 107 13.59 14.79 -13.43
N ILE A 108 14.43 15.81 -13.52
CA ILE A 108 15.01 16.49 -12.33
C ILE A 108 13.99 17.41 -11.66
N ASN A 109 13.02 17.92 -12.42
CA ASN A 109 11.98 18.84 -11.96
C ASN A 109 10.74 18.08 -11.41
N SER A 110 10.95 16.92 -10.82
CA SER A 110 9.94 16.11 -10.16
C SER A 110 10.23 16.02 -8.67
N PRO A 111 9.22 15.75 -7.82
CA PRO A 111 9.40 15.82 -6.37
C PRO A 111 10.51 14.90 -5.85
N TRP A 112 11.35 15.44 -5.00
CA TRP A 112 12.39 14.70 -4.26
C TRP A 112 11.87 14.21 -2.91
N VAL A 113 11.03 15.00 -2.26
CA VAL A 113 10.39 14.63 -1.00
C VAL A 113 9.05 13.94 -1.27
N SER A 114 8.63 13.04 -0.39
CA SER A 114 7.27 12.50 -0.45
C SER A 114 6.28 13.58 -0.03
N LEU A 115 5.27 13.79 -0.84
CA LEU A 115 4.23 14.80 -0.61
C LEU A 115 2.89 14.12 -0.32
N LEU A 116 2.13 14.71 0.60
CA LEU A 116 0.72 14.41 0.83
C LEU A 116 -0.08 15.69 0.60
N ASP A 117 -0.87 15.70 -0.46
CA ASP A 117 -1.96 16.66 -0.65
C ASP A 117 -3.17 16.14 0.11
N ASP A 118 -3.42 16.71 1.30
CA ASP A 118 -4.47 16.21 2.18
C ASP A 118 -5.87 16.57 1.68
N GLU A 119 -6.03 17.65 0.92
CA GLU A 119 -7.30 18.03 0.31
C GLU A 119 -7.70 17.04 -0.79
N LYS A 120 -6.80 16.75 -1.73
CA LYS A 120 -7.04 15.86 -2.87
C LYS A 120 -6.80 14.39 -2.55
N LYS A 121 -6.27 14.08 -1.35
CA LYS A 121 -5.91 12.72 -0.92
C LYS A 121 -4.95 12.03 -1.89
N ILE A 122 -3.97 12.79 -2.38
CA ILE A 122 -2.91 12.32 -3.28
C ILE A 122 -1.59 12.27 -2.52
N VAL A 123 -0.86 11.17 -2.70
CA VAL A 123 0.48 10.98 -2.13
C VAL A 123 1.48 10.70 -3.23
N THR A 124 2.71 11.22 -3.05
CA THR A 124 3.84 10.92 -3.94
C THR A 124 4.91 10.13 -3.22
N ALA A 125 5.63 9.30 -3.96
CA ALA A 125 6.78 8.56 -3.47
C ALA A 125 7.84 8.47 -4.59
N ARG A 126 9.00 9.13 -4.37
CA ARG A 126 10.15 8.98 -5.25
C ARG A 126 10.83 7.63 -5.00
N LEU A 127 10.95 6.82 -6.03
CA LEU A 127 11.56 5.49 -5.98
C LEU A 127 12.89 5.48 -6.74
N GLY A 128 13.92 6.00 -6.09
CA GLY A 128 15.21 6.28 -6.71
C GLY A 128 15.14 7.45 -7.70
N THR A 129 16.04 7.46 -8.69
CA THR A 129 16.10 8.53 -9.71
C THR A 129 15.11 8.30 -10.85
N GLU A 130 14.76 7.04 -11.11
CA GLU A 130 14.09 6.60 -12.32
C GLU A 130 12.57 6.50 -12.23
N ARG A 131 12.00 6.55 -11.02
CA ARG A 131 10.55 6.34 -10.86
C ARG A 131 9.95 7.29 -9.84
N LEU A 132 8.82 7.86 -10.20
CA LEU A 132 7.93 8.57 -9.28
C LEU A 132 6.57 7.88 -9.27
N ARG A 133 6.11 7.49 -8.08
CA ARG A 133 4.77 6.95 -7.89
C ARG A 133 3.86 8.03 -7.31
N ILE A 134 2.69 8.19 -7.92
CA ILE A 134 1.62 9.06 -7.43
C ILE A 134 0.39 8.20 -7.22
N ALA A 135 -0.15 8.21 -6.01
CA ALA A 135 -1.29 7.39 -5.63
C ALA A 135 -2.39 8.23 -5.00
N GLY A 136 -3.62 7.86 -5.27
CA GLY A 136 -4.80 8.53 -4.71
C GLY A 136 -6.04 7.73 -4.95
N THR A 137 -7.18 8.38 -4.82
CA THR A 137 -8.51 7.87 -5.16
C THR A 137 -8.96 6.70 -4.28
N ALA A 138 -10.24 6.67 -3.99
CA ALA A 138 -10.94 5.55 -3.38
C ALA A 138 -12.22 5.30 -4.18
N GLU A 139 -12.43 4.06 -4.62
CA GLU A 139 -13.61 3.65 -5.39
C GLU A 139 -14.24 2.40 -4.75
N PHE A 140 -15.54 2.46 -4.53
CA PHE A 140 -16.34 1.33 -4.07
C PHE A 140 -16.90 0.59 -5.29
N SER A 141 -16.14 -0.38 -5.80
CA SER A 141 -16.47 -1.15 -7.02
C SER A 141 -16.45 -2.66 -6.80
N GLY A 142 -16.58 -3.11 -5.54
CA GLY A 142 -16.45 -4.52 -5.20
C GLY A 142 -15.07 -5.06 -5.59
N TYR A 143 -15.05 -6.24 -6.19
CA TYR A 143 -13.81 -6.93 -6.58
C TYR A 143 -13.30 -6.54 -7.99
N ASN A 144 -13.91 -5.56 -8.65
CA ASN A 144 -13.45 -5.09 -9.96
C ASN A 144 -12.10 -4.38 -9.85
N THR A 145 -11.12 -4.80 -10.66
CA THR A 145 -9.76 -4.24 -10.73
C THR A 145 -9.47 -3.50 -12.03
N ASP A 146 -10.46 -3.34 -12.91
CA ASP A 146 -10.29 -2.64 -14.18
C ASP A 146 -9.83 -1.21 -13.94
N ILE A 147 -8.89 -0.75 -14.75
CA ILE A 147 -8.36 0.60 -14.70
C ILE A 147 -9.30 1.53 -15.47
N LYS A 148 -9.87 2.50 -14.76
CA LYS A 148 -10.71 3.56 -15.35
C LYS A 148 -9.90 4.82 -15.53
N TRP A 149 -9.80 5.31 -16.75
CA TRP A 149 -9.01 6.49 -17.09
C TRP A 149 -9.54 7.78 -16.47
N ASP A 150 -10.83 7.90 -16.22
CA ASP A 150 -11.42 9.01 -15.47
C ASP A 150 -10.92 9.11 -14.02
N ARG A 151 -10.42 7.99 -13.46
CA ARG A 151 -9.78 7.93 -12.14
C ARG A 151 -8.27 8.10 -12.17
N VAL A 152 -7.64 7.84 -13.30
CA VAL A 152 -6.19 8.00 -13.52
C VAL A 152 -5.83 9.44 -13.89
N ARG A 153 -6.60 10.04 -14.82
CA ARG A 153 -6.36 11.42 -15.30
C ARG A 153 -6.20 12.47 -14.20
N PRO A 154 -6.96 12.45 -13.08
CA PRO A 154 -6.75 13.39 -11.98
C PRO A 154 -5.35 13.33 -11.36
N LEU A 155 -4.74 12.14 -11.29
CA LEU A 155 -3.37 11.97 -10.78
C LEU A 155 -2.33 12.58 -11.72
N ILE A 156 -2.54 12.41 -13.03
CA ILE A 156 -1.68 13.01 -14.06
C ILE A 156 -1.78 14.54 -14.01
N ARG A 157 -3.01 15.08 -14.04
CA ARG A 157 -3.22 16.52 -13.93
C ARG A 157 -2.63 17.11 -12.67
N TRP A 158 -2.76 16.42 -11.55
CA TRP A 158 -2.16 16.88 -10.30
C TRP A 158 -0.63 16.98 -10.42
N ALA A 159 0.02 16.00 -11.06
CA ALA A 159 1.46 16.03 -11.31
C ALA A 159 1.86 17.22 -12.19
N GLU A 160 1.20 17.39 -13.32
CA GLU A 160 1.48 18.45 -14.31
C GLU A 160 1.18 19.86 -13.74
N THR A 161 0.16 19.98 -12.90
CA THR A 161 -0.18 21.28 -12.27
C THR A 161 0.86 21.67 -11.21
N ASN A 162 1.28 20.73 -10.37
CA ASN A 162 2.19 21.03 -9.28
C ASN A 162 3.67 20.97 -9.70
N PHE A 163 4.00 20.29 -10.80
CA PHE A 163 5.32 20.13 -11.36
C PHE A 163 5.26 20.34 -12.88
N PRO A 164 5.18 21.60 -13.37
CA PRO A 164 4.94 21.86 -14.80
C PRO A 164 5.98 21.27 -15.75
N ASP A 165 7.22 21.11 -15.27
CA ASP A 165 8.33 20.57 -16.07
C ASP A 165 8.56 19.06 -15.88
N ILE A 166 7.61 18.36 -15.24
CA ILE A 166 7.72 16.92 -15.06
C ILE A 166 7.52 16.19 -16.38
N ASN A 167 8.36 15.19 -16.66
CA ASN A 167 8.16 14.34 -17.83
C ASN A 167 7.08 13.29 -17.55
N THR A 168 5.96 13.37 -18.27
CA THR A 168 4.81 12.45 -18.18
C THR A 168 4.63 11.54 -19.41
N GLU A 169 5.67 11.36 -20.24
CA GLU A 169 5.57 10.55 -21.47
C GLU A 169 5.41 9.04 -21.20
N ASP A 170 6.08 8.52 -20.15
CA ASP A 170 5.99 7.08 -19.80
C ASP A 170 5.28 6.90 -18.45
N ILE A 171 3.96 6.80 -18.50
CA ILE A 171 3.10 6.58 -17.34
C ILE A 171 2.54 5.17 -17.35
N LYS A 172 2.71 4.45 -16.23
CA LYS A 172 2.09 3.14 -15.99
C LYS A 172 0.99 3.26 -14.95
N PRO A 173 -0.29 3.20 -15.34
CA PRO A 173 -1.40 3.19 -14.40
C PRO A 173 -1.52 1.82 -13.72
N TRP A 174 -2.00 1.84 -12.49
CA TRP A 174 -2.28 0.64 -11.72
C TRP A 174 -3.50 0.84 -10.81
N ALA A 175 -4.24 -0.23 -10.56
CA ALA A 175 -5.32 -0.26 -9.59
C ALA A 175 -5.21 -1.49 -8.69
N GLY A 176 -5.58 -1.33 -7.42
CA GLY A 176 -5.57 -2.43 -6.46
C GLY A 176 -6.61 -2.27 -5.36
N LEU A 177 -6.97 -3.40 -4.76
CA LEU A 177 -8.03 -3.48 -3.77
C LEU A 177 -7.44 -3.46 -2.35
N ARG A 178 -7.74 -2.41 -1.60
CA ARG A 178 -7.35 -2.28 -0.20
C ARG A 178 -8.32 -3.12 0.66
N PRO A 179 -7.82 -4.01 1.53
CA PRO A 179 -8.67 -4.80 2.43
C PRO A 179 -9.13 -3.94 3.62
N MET A 180 -10.17 -3.14 3.43
CA MET A 180 -10.66 -2.22 4.46
C MET A 180 -11.54 -2.93 5.49
N THR A 181 -11.37 -2.59 6.75
CA THR A 181 -12.22 -2.99 7.87
C THR A 181 -13.08 -1.82 8.32
N PRO A 182 -14.23 -2.05 8.98
CA PRO A 182 -15.13 -0.97 9.40
C PRO A 182 -14.50 0.04 10.35
N ASN A 183 -13.57 -0.40 11.21
CA ASN A 183 -12.87 0.43 12.18
C ASN A 183 -11.46 0.83 11.73
N MET A 184 -11.09 0.51 10.49
CA MET A 184 -9.78 0.75 9.89
C MET A 184 -8.59 0.09 10.61
N MET A 185 -8.86 -0.83 11.55
CA MET A 185 -7.82 -1.57 12.27
C MET A 185 -7.57 -2.94 11.64
N PRO A 186 -6.32 -3.42 11.58
CA PRO A 186 -6.02 -4.75 11.10
C PRO A 186 -6.63 -5.83 12.01
N ILE A 187 -6.92 -6.96 11.40
CA ILE A 187 -7.44 -8.15 12.09
C ILE A 187 -6.26 -9.04 12.43
N ILE A 188 -5.89 -9.09 13.71
CA ILE A 188 -4.82 -9.92 14.25
C ILE A 188 -5.44 -10.79 15.34
N LYS A 189 -5.78 -12.03 15.03
CA LYS A 189 -6.48 -12.92 15.97
C LYS A 189 -6.41 -14.38 15.54
N GLN A 190 -6.62 -15.28 16.50
CA GLN A 190 -6.93 -16.70 16.24
C GLN A 190 -8.35 -16.85 15.68
N SER A 191 -8.57 -17.86 14.89
CA SER A 191 -9.91 -18.29 14.42
C SER A 191 -10.78 -18.70 15.61
N LYS A 192 -12.08 -18.46 15.49
CA LYS A 192 -13.08 -18.98 16.46
C LYS A 192 -13.50 -20.41 16.16
N LYS A 193 -13.18 -20.91 14.98
CA LYS A 193 -13.59 -22.22 14.48
C LYS A 193 -12.49 -23.28 14.58
N ASN A 194 -11.24 -22.86 14.43
CA ASN A 194 -10.10 -23.77 14.48
C ASN A 194 -8.90 -23.08 15.16
N LYS A 195 -8.40 -23.68 16.24
CA LYS A 195 -7.30 -23.14 17.05
C LYS A 195 -5.95 -23.05 16.32
N ASN A 196 -5.78 -23.77 15.22
CA ASN A 196 -4.56 -23.79 14.42
C ASN A 196 -4.60 -22.77 13.26
N ILE A 197 -5.65 -21.95 13.16
CA ILE A 197 -5.80 -20.93 12.14
C ILE A 197 -5.75 -19.53 12.78
N PHE A 198 -4.94 -18.66 12.18
CA PHE A 198 -4.74 -17.29 12.62
C PHE A 198 -4.94 -16.33 11.44
N TYR A 199 -5.34 -15.11 11.75
CA TYR A 199 -5.54 -14.04 10.77
C TYR A 199 -4.61 -12.87 11.05
N ASN A 200 -3.86 -12.42 10.03
CA ASN A 200 -3.11 -11.17 10.03
C ASN A 200 -3.42 -10.42 8.73
N THR A 201 -4.51 -9.69 8.70
CA THR A 201 -5.12 -9.16 7.47
C THR A 201 -5.93 -7.88 7.72
N GLY A 202 -6.56 -7.32 6.70
CA GLY A 202 -7.45 -6.18 6.86
C GLY A 202 -6.74 -4.85 7.15
N HIS A 203 -5.51 -4.66 6.70
CA HIS A 203 -4.66 -3.49 6.98
C HIS A 203 -5.07 -2.23 6.22
N GLY A 204 -6.06 -2.31 5.33
CA GLY A 204 -6.49 -1.17 4.52
C GLY A 204 -5.35 -0.57 3.70
N HIS A 205 -5.10 0.72 3.87
CA HIS A 205 -4.01 1.44 3.22
C HIS A 205 -2.70 1.49 4.04
N LEU A 206 -2.71 0.96 5.26
CA LEU A 206 -1.57 1.01 6.19
C LEU A 206 -0.77 -0.31 6.27
N GLY A 207 -0.98 -1.24 5.33
CA GLY A 207 -0.34 -2.55 5.37
C GLY A 207 1.19 -2.47 5.43
N TRP A 208 1.82 -1.60 4.66
CA TRP A 208 3.25 -1.38 4.71
C TRP A 208 3.70 -0.83 6.07
N THR A 209 3.09 0.24 6.53
CA THR A 209 3.43 0.93 7.78
C THR A 209 3.30 0.03 9.01
N LEU A 210 2.30 -0.84 9.02
CA LEU A 210 1.99 -1.69 10.16
C LEU A 210 2.59 -3.11 10.06
N SER A 211 3.23 -3.48 8.95
CA SER A 211 3.64 -4.85 8.66
C SER A 211 4.51 -5.48 9.75
N ALA A 212 5.57 -4.79 10.19
CA ALA A 212 6.48 -5.29 11.22
C ALA A 212 5.79 -5.43 12.59
N PHE A 213 4.95 -4.44 12.95
CA PHE A 213 4.18 -4.47 14.20
C PHE A 213 3.18 -5.63 14.21
N THR A 214 2.42 -5.81 13.13
CA THR A 214 1.41 -6.88 13.07
C THR A 214 2.03 -8.27 12.93
N ALA A 215 3.20 -8.39 12.28
CA ALA A 215 3.99 -9.61 12.25
C ALA A 215 4.45 -10.01 13.67
N LYS A 216 4.96 -9.05 14.44
CA LYS A 216 5.32 -9.28 15.85
C LYS A 216 4.08 -9.69 16.66
N LYS A 217 2.96 -8.98 16.50
CA LYS A 217 1.73 -9.29 17.24
C LYS A 217 1.18 -10.67 16.95
N ILE A 218 1.18 -11.13 15.69
CA ILE A 218 0.71 -12.48 15.37
C ILE A 218 1.66 -13.56 15.91
N SER A 219 2.97 -13.32 15.93
CA SER A 219 3.94 -14.25 16.49
C SER A 219 3.84 -14.41 18.03
N GLU A 220 3.29 -13.39 18.72
CA GLU A 220 3.02 -13.46 20.17
C GLU A 220 1.75 -14.26 20.51
N LEU A 221 0.90 -14.56 19.51
CA LEU A 221 -0.34 -15.34 19.67
C LEU A 221 -0.15 -16.82 19.36
N ILE A 222 0.94 -17.20 18.71
CA ILE A 222 1.32 -18.56 18.33
C ILE A 222 2.23 -19.15 19.40
#